data_e3e4ee6319760ca5548877e8f6d1371c
#
_entry.id   e3e4ee6319760ca5548877e8f6d1371c
#
_cell.length_a   1.000
_cell.length_b   1.000
_cell.length_c   1.000
_cell.angle_alpha   90.00
_cell.angle_beta   90.00
_cell.angle_gamma   90.00
#
_symmetry.space_group_name_H-M   'P 1'
#
loop_
_entity.id
_entity.type
_entity.pdbx_description
1 polymer ?
#
loop_
_entity_poly.entity_id
_entity_poly.type
_entity_poly.pdbx_seq_one_letter_code
_entity_poly.pdbx_strand_id
1 'polypeptide(L)'
;MPHGRSIHSVSIMIVIVTVLAYFAILFMISRVTSGKADNVMFYRANGRAPWYMVAFGMVGASISGVTFVSVPGMVLTSQMTYLQVCLGFIVGYFVVAFVLLPLYYKLGLTSIYAYLGQRLGQRSYRTGAWFFLLSKMTGAAVKFYVVCMMLQQFVFEPAGFPFVFNVGMMVLLIWLYTRRGGIGTLVFTDSFQTLCLFTALVLIILSVISDLHLSIGEAIGAIANNDMSRVFVFDDWTSPHLFWKQFLSGVFIVIVMTGLDQDMMQKNLTCRTLHDAQKDMCSYGVAFLPANLLFLTLGVLLTMILGTEMKGDELLTTYVQNATNSHILMLIFTLGIVAASFSSADSALTSLTTCYCVDILRRPDSERLRKRVHIVMCLCFVLFILLFRYTNSTSLIDAIYILVGYTYGPLLGLFSFGLFTRRQPNDRLVPYVCIASPVICFALNVIVKRYLDYSFGYELLMLNGLLTFAGLFLSSMRVTGDTNSLQKDA
;
A
#
# COMPACT_ATOMS: atom_id res chain seq x y z
N MET A 1 -1.71 16.70 42.87
CA MET A 1 -0.97 17.57 41.96
C MET A 1 -1.92 17.91 40.79
N PRO A 2 -2.53 19.10 40.71
CA PRO A 2 -3.54 19.46 39.69
C PRO A 2 -2.97 19.93 38.35
N HIS A 3 -1.67 20.27 38.26
CA HIS A 3 -1.09 20.83 37.03
C HIS A 3 -0.92 19.81 35.86
N GLY A 4 -0.77 18.54 36.11
CA GLY A 4 -0.60 17.53 35.04
C GLY A 4 -1.88 17.25 34.22
N ARG A 5 -3.06 17.36 34.85
CA ARG A 5 -4.35 17.10 34.14
C ARG A 5 -4.75 18.22 33.18
N SER A 6 -4.40 19.49 33.48
CA SER A 6 -4.74 20.60 32.59
C SER A 6 -3.89 20.65 31.33
N ILE A 7 -2.62 20.26 31.40
CA ILE A 7 -1.70 20.23 30.26
C ILE A 7 -2.07 19.09 29.29
N HIS A 8 -2.43 17.91 29.81
CA HIS A 8 -2.91 16.80 28.97
C HIS A 8 -4.22 17.13 28.24
N SER A 9 -5.16 17.80 28.89
CA SER A 9 -6.44 18.18 28.26
C SER A 9 -6.27 19.22 27.14
N VAL A 10 -5.36 20.17 27.28
CA VAL A 10 -5.05 21.17 26.25
C VAL A 10 -4.41 20.50 25.02
N SER A 11 -3.49 19.56 25.22
CA SER A 11 -2.84 18.84 24.14
C SER A 11 -3.83 17.99 23.33
N ILE A 12 -4.72 17.26 23.98
CA ILE A 12 -5.77 16.46 23.33
C ILE A 12 -6.70 17.37 22.50
N MET A 13 -7.09 18.52 23.06
CA MET A 13 -7.96 19.48 22.36
C MET A 13 -7.28 20.01 21.08
N ILE A 14 -5.99 20.35 21.13
CA ILE A 14 -5.24 20.82 19.96
C ILE A 14 -5.17 19.71 18.88
N VAL A 15 -4.91 18.46 19.26
CA VAL A 15 -4.90 17.32 18.32
C VAL A 15 -6.27 17.14 17.68
N ILE A 16 -7.35 17.16 18.46
CA ILE A 16 -8.72 17.05 17.94
C ILE A 16 -9.04 18.17 16.95
N VAL A 17 -8.74 19.43 17.30
CA VAL A 17 -8.98 20.58 16.43
C VAL A 17 -8.18 20.46 15.13
N THR A 18 -6.93 20.03 15.19
CA THR A 18 -6.10 19.83 14.00
C THR A 18 -6.64 18.72 13.10
N VAL A 19 -7.05 17.58 13.66
CA VAL A 19 -7.67 16.49 12.91
C VAL A 19 -8.99 16.96 12.29
N LEU A 20 -9.82 17.71 13.01
CA LEU A 20 -11.05 18.27 12.46
C LEU A 20 -10.78 19.28 11.33
N ALA A 21 -9.79 20.16 11.49
CA ALA A 21 -9.38 21.10 10.45
C ALA A 21 -8.88 20.37 9.20
N TYR A 22 -8.06 19.35 9.38
CA TYR A 22 -7.60 18.48 8.29
C TYR A 22 -8.78 17.85 7.52
N PHE A 23 -9.76 17.27 8.22
CA PHE A 23 -10.95 16.74 7.56
C PHE A 23 -11.81 17.80 6.90
N ALA A 24 -11.94 18.99 7.50
CA ALA A 24 -12.66 20.12 6.88
C ALA A 24 -12.04 20.47 5.52
N ILE A 25 -10.70 20.47 5.41
CA ILE A 25 -9.99 20.71 4.15
C ILE A 25 -10.28 19.58 3.15
N LEU A 26 -10.22 18.30 3.56
CA LEU A 26 -10.55 17.17 2.69
C LEU A 26 -11.99 17.24 2.18
N PHE A 27 -12.95 17.59 3.04
CA PHE A 27 -14.34 17.80 2.63
C PHE A 27 -14.51 18.96 1.64
N MET A 28 -13.78 20.05 1.85
CA MET A 28 -13.78 21.18 0.94
C MET A 28 -13.21 20.78 -0.43
N ILE A 29 -12.06 20.11 -0.46
CA ILE A 29 -11.48 19.56 -1.71
C ILE A 29 -12.49 18.62 -2.38
N SER A 30 -13.08 17.71 -1.63
CA SER A 30 -14.07 16.75 -2.16
C SER A 30 -15.29 17.47 -2.77
N ARG A 31 -15.80 18.52 -2.15
CA ARG A 31 -16.93 19.31 -2.67
C ARG A 31 -16.59 20.06 -3.95
N VAL A 32 -15.40 20.64 -4.01
CA VAL A 32 -14.95 21.42 -5.18
C VAL A 32 -14.67 20.51 -6.35
N THR A 33 -14.02 19.35 -6.10
CA THR A 33 -13.58 18.43 -7.16
C THR A 33 -14.65 17.45 -7.63
N SER A 34 -15.67 17.13 -6.80
CA SER A 34 -16.67 16.12 -7.14
C SER A 34 -17.66 16.56 -8.22
N GLY A 35 -17.82 17.84 -8.55
CA GLY A 35 -18.63 18.36 -9.67
C GLY A 35 -19.98 17.66 -9.86
N LYS A 36 -20.31 17.29 -11.10
CA LYS A 36 -21.37 16.34 -11.45
C LYS A 36 -20.84 14.92 -11.27
N ALA A 37 -20.91 14.43 -10.04
CA ALA A 37 -20.36 13.13 -9.65
C ALA A 37 -21.20 11.99 -10.24
N ASP A 38 -20.79 11.47 -11.38
CA ASP A 38 -21.32 10.27 -12.03
C ASP A 38 -20.41 9.05 -11.80
N ASN A 39 -20.77 7.93 -12.39
CA ASN A 39 -19.97 6.70 -12.27
C ASN A 39 -18.63 6.80 -13.03
N VAL A 40 -18.56 7.59 -14.11
CA VAL A 40 -17.33 7.79 -14.89
C VAL A 40 -16.31 8.57 -14.08
N MET A 41 -16.78 9.62 -13.37
CA MET A 41 -15.94 10.36 -12.41
C MET A 41 -15.45 9.46 -11.26
N PHE A 42 -16.34 8.63 -10.72
CA PHE A 42 -16.02 7.73 -9.62
C PHE A 42 -14.98 6.67 -10.01
N TYR A 43 -15.09 6.07 -11.20
CA TYR A 43 -14.22 4.97 -11.63
C TYR A 43 -12.97 5.41 -12.38
N ARG A 44 -13.00 6.54 -13.10
CA ARG A 44 -11.96 6.96 -14.04
C ARG A 44 -11.54 8.43 -13.96
N ALA A 45 -12.10 9.24 -13.07
CA ALA A 45 -11.88 10.70 -13.02
C ALA A 45 -12.03 11.40 -14.39
N ASN A 46 -12.93 10.91 -15.23
CA ASN A 46 -13.14 11.39 -16.62
C ASN A 46 -11.89 11.30 -17.52
N GLY A 47 -10.83 10.59 -17.13
CA GLY A 47 -9.58 10.46 -17.89
C GLY A 47 -8.87 11.81 -18.13
N ARG A 48 -8.87 12.72 -17.14
CA ARG A 48 -8.32 14.08 -17.28
C ARG A 48 -7.40 14.50 -16.12
N ALA A 49 -7.00 13.56 -15.27
CA ALA A 49 -6.11 13.89 -14.17
C ALA A 49 -4.72 14.31 -14.66
N PRO A 50 -4.13 15.38 -14.09
CA PRO A 50 -2.75 15.75 -14.39
C PRO A 50 -1.78 14.70 -13.88
N TRP A 51 -0.89 14.18 -14.74
CA TRP A 51 0.02 13.10 -14.40
C TRP A 51 0.90 13.37 -13.18
N TYR A 52 1.37 14.62 -13.00
CA TYR A 52 2.22 14.99 -11.87
C TYR A 52 1.47 14.99 -10.52
N MET A 53 0.15 15.28 -10.51
CA MET A 53 -0.67 15.15 -9.31
C MET A 53 -0.94 13.69 -8.99
N VAL A 54 -1.16 12.87 -10.01
CA VAL A 54 -1.34 11.42 -9.84
C VAL A 54 -0.06 10.82 -9.27
N ALA A 55 1.12 11.12 -9.85
CA ALA A 55 2.42 10.64 -9.38
C ALA A 55 2.68 11.03 -7.91
N PHE A 56 2.49 12.30 -7.58
CA PHE A 56 2.70 12.80 -6.23
C PHE A 56 1.73 12.15 -5.23
N GLY A 57 0.44 12.05 -5.58
CA GLY A 57 -0.57 11.38 -4.76
C GLY A 57 -0.30 9.87 -4.61
N MET A 58 0.21 9.19 -5.65
CA MET A 58 0.57 7.78 -5.60
C MET A 58 1.74 7.51 -4.64
N VAL A 59 2.73 8.40 -4.57
CA VAL A 59 3.81 8.29 -3.56
C VAL A 59 3.22 8.28 -2.15
N GLY A 60 2.36 9.23 -1.82
CA GLY A 60 1.74 9.32 -0.51
C GLY A 60 0.80 8.16 -0.20
N ALA A 61 -0.01 7.72 -1.18
CA ALA A 61 -0.91 6.59 -1.00
C ALA A 61 -0.17 5.24 -0.79
N SER A 62 1.05 5.13 -1.28
CA SER A 62 1.91 3.95 -1.06
C SER A 62 2.60 3.97 0.31
N ILE A 63 2.91 5.17 0.80
CA ILE A 63 3.42 5.39 2.15
C ILE A 63 2.23 5.39 3.12
N SER A 64 2.03 4.27 3.80
CA SER A 64 0.96 4.13 4.79
C SER A 64 1.42 4.50 6.20
N GLY A 65 0.48 4.54 7.15
CA GLY A 65 0.82 4.69 8.57
C GLY A 65 1.79 3.63 9.09
N VAL A 66 1.75 2.40 8.54
CA VAL A 66 2.75 1.36 8.83
C VAL A 66 4.14 1.80 8.37
N THR A 67 4.27 2.31 7.16
CA THR A 67 5.55 2.85 6.66
C THR A 67 6.08 3.94 7.57
N PHE A 68 5.20 4.84 8.02
CA PHE A 68 5.56 5.96 8.89
C PHE A 68 6.14 5.51 10.23
N VAL A 69 5.63 4.43 10.80
CA VAL A 69 6.06 3.90 12.11
C VAL A 69 7.16 2.85 11.97
N SER A 70 6.98 1.89 11.07
CA SER A 70 7.83 0.69 11.03
C SER A 70 9.10 0.86 10.20
N VAL A 71 9.10 1.66 9.12
CA VAL A 71 10.30 1.81 8.28
C VAL A 71 11.47 2.47 9.04
N PRO A 72 11.29 3.52 9.85
CA PRO A 72 12.37 4.00 10.72
C PRO A 72 12.89 2.90 11.66
N GLY A 73 11.98 2.10 12.21
CA GLY A 73 12.33 1.01 13.13
C GLY A 73 13.03 -0.19 12.49
N MET A 74 12.89 -0.39 11.17
CA MET A 74 13.59 -1.46 10.44
C MET A 74 15.12 -1.34 10.55
N VAL A 75 15.63 -0.14 10.80
CA VAL A 75 17.06 0.09 11.00
C VAL A 75 17.63 -0.77 12.13
N LEU A 76 16.86 -1.03 13.18
CA LEU A 76 17.29 -1.86 14.34
C LEU A 76 17.52 -3.33 13.98
N THR A 77 16.80 -3.86 12.98
CA THR A 77 16.85 -5.29 12.63
C THR A 77 17.59 -5.55 11.32
N SER A 78 17.55 -4.61 10.41
CA SER A 78 18.06 -4.77 9.04
C SER A 78 18.94 -3.62 8.56
N GLN A 79 19.31 -2.69 9.44
CA GLN A 79 20.07 -1.50 9.05
C GLN A 79 19.33 -0.74 7.92
N MET A 80 20.04 -0.14 6.98
CA MET A 80 19.41 0.51 5.80
C MET A 80 19.22 -0.43 4.59
N THR A 81 19.29 -1.76 4.78
CA THR A 81 19.22 -2.73 3.67
C THR A 81 17.89 -2.72 2.91
N TYR A 82 16.82 -2.20 3.51
CA TYR A 82 15.54 -2.00 2.81
C TYR A 82 15.67 -1.16 1.54
N LEU A 83 16.69 -0.30 1.44
CA LEU A 83 16.97 0.43 0.19
C LEU A 83 17.30 -0.50 -0.99
N GLN A 84 17.80 -1.71 -0.75
CA GLN A 84 18.03 -2.70 -1.80
C GLN A 84 16.69 -3.15 -2.44
N VAL A 85 15.65 -3.30 -1.61
CA VAL A 85 14.27 -3.58 -2.07
C VAL A 85 13.74 -2.39 -2.88
N CYS A 86 13.97 -1.16 -2.39
CA CYS A 86 13.54 0.07 -3.08
C CYS A 86 14.24 0.28 -4.43
N LEU A 87 15.49 -0.15 -4.59
CA LEU A 87 16.17 -0.19 -5.89
C LEU A 87 15.47 -1.16 -6.85
N GLY A 88 15.05 -2.32 -6.35
CA GLY A 88 14.23 -3.27 -7.11
C GLY A 88 12.89 -2.67 -7.53
N PHE A 89 12.27 -1.84 -6.67
CA PHE A 89 11.02 -1.17 -6.98
C PHE A 89 11.12 -0.31 -8.24
N ILE A 90 12.22 0.44 -8.43
CA ILE A 90 12.43 1.29 -9.62
C ILE A 90 12.33 0.44 -10.89
N VAL A 91 13.01 -0.71 -10.94
CA VAL A 91 12.93 -1.62 -12.08
C VAL A 91 11.52 -2.17 -12.27
N GLY A 92 10.86 -2.56 -11.17
CA GLY A 92 9.46 -3.00 -11.18
C GLY A 92 8.52 -1.95 -11.78
N TYR A 93 8.65 -0.68 -11.39
CA TYR A 93 7.87 0.44 -11.94
C TYR A 93 8.10 0.65 -13.43
N PHE A 94 9.33 0.50 -13.92
CA PHE A 94 9.61 0.55 -15.36
C PHE A 94 8.95 -0.63 -16.10
N VAL A 95 8.96 -1.83 -15.53
CA VAL A 95 8.22 -2.98 -16.12
C VAL A 95 6.73 -2.67 -16.19
N VAL A 96 6.14 -2.12 -15.13
CA VAL A 96 4.72 -1.70 -15.15
C VAL A 96 4.48 -0.63 -16.22
N ALA A 97 5.32 0.40 -16.29
CA ALA A 97 5.19 1.53 -17.22
C ALA A 97 5.26 1.10 -18.70
N PHE A 98 6.17 0.18 -19.03
CA PHE A 98 6.46 -0.14 -20.44
C PHE A 98 5.88 -1.48 -20.90
N VAL A 99 5.42 -2.35 -20.00
CA VAL A 99 4.81 -3.65 -20.35
C VAL A 99 3.32 -3.66 -20.03
N LEU A 100 2.91 -3.34 -18.80
CA LEU A 100 1.52 -3.48 -18.38
C LEU A 100 0.63 -2.30 -18.81
N LEU A 101 1.11 -1.06 -18.66
CA LEU A 101 0.32 0.12 -19.05
C LEU A 101 -0.04 0.16 -20.54
N PRO A 102 0.88 -0.13 -21.49
CA PRO A 102 0.52 -0.23 -22.90
C PRO A 102 -0.60 -1.24 -23.15
N LEU A 103 -0.58 -2.39 -22.48
CA LEU A 103 -1.62 -3.39 -22.57
C LEU A 103 -2.97 -2.86 -22.08
N TYR A 104 -3.01 -2.23 -20.91
CA TYR A 104 -4.25 -1.73 -20.31
C TYR A 104 -4.86 -0.57 -21.09
N TYR A 105 -4.04 0.35 -21.58
CA TYR A 105 -4.48 1.45 -22.44
C TYR A 105 -5.00 0.97 -23.80
N LYS A 106 -4.29 0.02 -24.44
CA LYS A 106 -4.72 -0.57 -25.72
C LYS A 106 -6.10 -1.24 -25.62
N LEU A 107 -6.35 -1.92 -24.50
CA LEU A 107 -7.62 -2.61 -24.26
C LEU A 107 -8.72 -1.71 -23.69
N GLY A 108 -8.41 -0.45 -23.37
CA GLY A 108 -9.38 0.53 -22.82
C GLY A 108 -10.04 0.10 -21.52
N LEU A 109 -9.31 -0.65 -20.66
CA LEU A 109 -9.87 -1.31 -19.49
C LEU A 109 -10.30 -0.32 -18.41
N THR A 110 -11.45 -0.57 -17.78
CA THR A 110 -11.87 0.09 -16.52
C THR A 110 -11.35 -0.69 -15.31
N SER A 111 -11.28 -2.01 -15.45
CA SER A 111 -10.65 -2.92 -14.50
C SER A 111 -9.59 -3.75 -15.20
N ILE A 112 -8.42 -3.86 -14.59
CA ILE A 112 -7.30 -4.63 -15.13
C ILE A 112 -7.61 -6.14 -15.22
N TYR A 113 -8.53 -6.64 -14.38
CA TYR A 113 -8.90 -8.06 -14.39
C TYR A 113 -9.71 -8.46 -15.62
N ALA A 114 -10.32 -7.50 -16.33
CA ALA A 114 -10.99 -7.77 -17.60
C ALA A 114 -10.02 -8.36 -18.65
N TYR A 115 -8.71 -8.06 -18.58
CA TYR A 115 -7.68 -8.72 -19.36
C TYR A 115 -7.68 -10.24 -19.18
N LEU A 116 -7.79 -10.72 -17.94
CA LEU A 116 -7.85 -12.18 -17.66
C LEU A 116 -9.06 -12.82 -18.30
N GLY A 117 -10.20 -12.08 -18.34
CA GLY A 117 -11.42 -12.53 -18.99
C GLY A 117 -11.28 -12.69 -20.51
N GLN A 118 -10.63 -11.73 -21.16
CA GLN A 118 -10.38 -11.76 -22.59
C GLN A 118 -9.33 -12.81 -22.98
N ARG A 119 -8.31 -13.00 -22.12
CA ARG A 119 -7.14 -13.83 -22.43
C ARG A 119 -7.27 -15.29 -21.96
N LEU A 120 -7.84 -15.54 -20.78
CA LEU A 120 -7.84 -16.86 -20.14
C LEU A 120 -9.25 -17.44 -19.99
N GLY A 121 -10.25 -16.62 -19.67
CA GLY A 121 -11.64 -17.05 -19.52
C GLY A 121 -12.36 -16.38 -18.35
N GLN A 122 -13.67 -16.62 -18.26
CA GLN A 122 -14.55 -15.91 -17.32
C GLN A 122 -14.33 -16.34 -15.86
N ARG A 123 -13.92 -17.59 -15.61
CA ARG A 123 -13.59 -18.02 -14.25
C ARG A 123 -12.26 -17.46 -13.80
N SER A 124 -11.27 -17.39 -14.68
CA SER A 124 -9.98 -16.72 -14.45
C SER A 124 -10.18 -15.24 -14.09
N TYR A 125 -11.06 -14.53 -14.81
CA TYR A 125 -11.43 -13.16 -14.52
C TYR A 125 -11.98 -12.99 -13.11
N ARG A 126 -13.02 -13.77 -12.76
CA ARG A 126 -13.64 -13.71 -11.44
C ARG A 126 -12.66 -14.09 -10.34
N THR A 127 -11.83 -15.11 -10.57
CA THR A 127 -10.80 -15.56 -9.62
C THR A 127 -9.81 -14.42 -9.33
N GLY A 128 -9.28 -13.78 -10.37
CA GLY A 128 -8.39 -12.62 -10.19
C GLY A 128 -9.04 -11.49 -9.39
N ALA A 129 -10.28 -11.14 -9.73
CA ALA A 129 -11.03 -10.10 -9.01
C ALA A 129 -11.26 -10.45 -7.52
N TRP A 130 -11.60 -11.71 -7.21
CA TRP A 130 -11.77 -12.16 -5.82
C TRP A 130 -10.46 -12.16 -5.02
N PHE A 131 -9.35 -12.61 -5.64
CA PHE A 131 -8.04 -12.54 -4.99
C PHE A 131 -7.63 -11.10 -4.70
N PHE A 132 -7.88 -10.17 -5.63
CA PHE A 132 -7.67 -8.75 -5.36
C PHE A 132 -8.52 -8.22 -4.21
N LEU A 133 -9.84 -8.50 -4.23
CA LEU A 133 -10.74 -8.05 -3.17
C LEU A 133 -10.27 -8.53 -1.79
N LEU A 134 -9.87 -9.80 -1.68
CA LEU A 134 -9.34 -10.36 -0.44
C LEU A 134 -8.02 -9.71 -0.04
N SER A 135 -7.05 -9.65 -0.97
CA SER A 135 -5.72 -9.09 -0.72
C SER A 135 -5.78 -7.63 -0.33
N LYS A 136 -6.56 -6.83 -1.07
CA LYS A 136 -6.69 -5.40 -0.83
C LYS A 136 -7.42 -5.10 0.47
N MET A 137 -8.51 -5.82 0.75
CA MET A 137 -9.28 -5.66 1.99
C MET A 137 -8.40 -5.95 3.22
N THR A 138 -7.73 -7.11 3.23
CA THR A 138 -6.87 -7.52 4.36
C THR A 138 -5.66 -6.61 4.50
N GLY A 139 -4.92 -6.33 3.42
CA GLY A 139 -3.73 -5.48 3.44
C GLY A 139 -4.03 -4.04 3.84
N ALA A 140 -5.12 -3.46 3.35
CA ALA A 140 -5.54 -2.11 3.73
C ALA A 140 -6.02 -2.06 5.19
N ALA A 141 -6.71 -3.10 5.68
CA ALA A 141 -7.16 -3.17 7.07
C ALA A 141 -5.98 -3.20 8.05
N VAL A 142 -4.92 -3.97 7.73
CA VAL A 142 -3.68 -3.99 8.54
C VAL A 142 -3.02 -2.61 8.57
N LYS A 143 -2.90 -1.96 7.41
CA LYS A 143 -2.31 -0.62 7.31
C LYS A 143 -3.11 0.42 8.10
N PHE A 144 -4.42 0.36 8.04
CA PHE A 144 -5.29 1.32 8.72
C PHE A 144 -5.42 1.05 10.22
N TYR A 145 -5.23 -0.20 10.66
CA TYR A 145 -5.20 -0.57 12.07
C TYR A 145 -4.17 0.26 12.84
N VAL A 146 -3.01 0.55 12.24
CA VAL A 146 -1.93 1.32 12.89
C VAL A 146 -2.41 2.71 13.31
N VAL A 147 -3.05 3.46 12.40
CA VAL A 147 -3.56 4.79 12.75
C VAL A 147 -4.68 4.70 13.78
N CYS A 148 -5.54 3.68 13.70
CA CYS A 148 -6.58 3.48 14.70
C CYS A 148 -5.98 3.20 16.08
N MET A 149 -4.88 2.42 16.18
CA MET A 149 -4.19 2.20 17.44
C MET A 149 -3.57 3.47 17.99
N MET A 150 -2.89 4.27 17.15
CA MET A 150 -2.29 5.53 17.57
C MET A 150 -3.35 6.53 18.03
N LEU A 151 -4.42 6.71 17.26
CA LEU A 151 -5.52 7.59 17.66
C LEU A 151 -6.24 7.08 18.91
N GLN A 152 -6.34 5.75 19.09
CA GLN A 152 -6.90 5.18 20.31
C GLN A 152 -6.07 5.61 21.52
N GLN A 153 -4.77 5.41 21.47
CA GLN A 153 -3.86 5.71 22.57
C GLN A 153 -3.81 7.21 22.91
N PHE A 154 -3.75 8.07 21.88
CA PHE A 154 -3.51 9.50 22.11
C PHE A 154 -4.79 10.34 22.27
N VAL A 155 -5.93 9.85 21.73
CA VAL A 155 -7.15 10.69 21.64
C VAL A 155 -8.37 10.00 22.27
N PHE A 156 -8.70 8.77 21.85
CA PHE A 156 -9.97 8.16 22.18
C PHE A 156 -9.99 7.49 23.57
N GLU A 157 -8.92 6.82 23.95
CA GLU A 157 -8.81 6.18 25.28
C GLU A 157 -8.80 7.21 26.41
N PRO A 158 -8.04 8.31 26.36
CA PRO A 158 -8.13 9.38 27.34
C PRO A 158 -9.51 10.04 27.42
N ALA A 159 -10.26 10.02 26.30
CA ALA A 159 -11.63 10.54 26.23
C ALA A 159 -12.71 9.49 26.61
N GLY A 160 -12.32 8.26 26.97
CA GLY A 160 -13.22 7.18 27.40
C GLY A 160 -13.95 6.46 26.28
N PHE A 161 -13.55 6.63 25.01
CA PHE A 161 -14.19 5.97 23.88
C PHE A 161 -13.57 4.60 23.59
N PRO A 162 -14.38 3.55 23.31
CA PRO A 162 -13.89 2.23 22.95
C PRO A 162 -13.29 2.21 21.52
N PHE A 163 -12.36 1.28 21.26
CA PHE A 163 -11.69 1.13 19.97
C PHE A 163 -12.64 0.96 18.78
N VAL A 164 -13.77 0.25 18.99
CA VAL A 164 -14.78 0.06 17.94
C VAL A 164 -15.37 1.40 17.47
N PHE A 165 -15.61 2.34 18.43
CA PHE A 165 -16.10 3.67 18.11
C PHE A 165 -15.07 4.46 17.26
N ASN A 166 -13.80 4.42 17.65
CA ASN A 166 -12.71 5.04 16.90
C ASN A 166 -12.67 4.53 15.44
N VAL A 167 -12.58 3.20 15.24
CA VAL A 167 -12.55 2.59 13.89
C VAL A 167 -13.79 2.98 13.09
N GLY A 168 -14.98 2.87 13.69
CA GLY A 168 -16.24 3.23 13.02
C GLY A 168 -16.28 4.69 12.60
N MET A 169 -15.84 5.61 13.47
CA MET A 169 -15.81 7.04 13.18
C MET A 169 -14.81 7.37 12.07
N MET A 170 -13.59 6.79 12.10
CA MET A 170 -12.58 7.03 11.07
C MET A 170 -13.05 6.54 9.70
N VAL A 171 -13.63 5.34 9.61
CA VAL A 171 -14.16 4.81 8.35
C VAL A 171 -15.39 5.60 7.87
N LEU A 172 -16.23 6.10 8.78
CA LEU A 172 -17.33 7.00 8.44
C LEU A 172 -16.82 8.30 7.80
N LEU A 173 -15.76 8.90 8.33
CA LEU A 173 -15.15 10.10 7.76
C LEU A 173 -14.64 9.82 6.34
N ILE A 174 -13.96 8.70 6.10
CA ILE A 174 -13.54 8.29 4.73
C ILE A 174 -14.74 8.20 3.80
N TRP A 175 -15.78 7.46 4.21
CA TRP A 175 -16.98 7.29 3.41
C TRP A 175 -17.64 8.61 3.05
N LEU A 176 -17.69 9.56 3.98
CA LEU A 176 -18.35 10.86 3.76
C LEU A 176 -17.72 11.65 2.62
N TYR A 177 -16.39 11.72 2.50
CA TYR A 177 -15.77 12.51 1.43
C TYR A 177 -15.53 11.72 0.13
N THR A 178 -15.43 10.38 0.19
CA THR A 178 -15.20 9.55 -1.01
C THR A 178 -16.48 9.17 -1.76
N ARG A 179 -17.63 9.13 -1.07
CA ARG A 179 -18.90 8.58 -1.61
C ARG A 179 -19.40 9.20 -2.91
N ARG A 180 -19.00 10.42 -3.24
CA ARG A 180 -19.43 11.15 -4.45
C ARG A 180 -18.41 11.03 -5.58
N GLY A 181 -17.22 11.55 -5.40
CA GLY A 181 -16.23 11.73 -6.46
C GLY A 181 -15.34 10.51 -6.72
N GLY A 182 -15.24 9.59 -5.76
CA GLY A 182 -14.36 8.41 -5.90
C GLY A 182 -12.95 8.79 -6.30
N ILE A 183 -12.39 8.09 -7.30
CA ILE A 183 -11.01 8.33 -7.77
C ILE A 183 -10.77 9.77 -8.25
N GLY A 184 -11.78 10.42 -8.82
CA GLY A 184 -11.63 11.79 -9.29
C GLY A 184 -11.42 12.81 -8.18
N THR A 185 -11.92 12.55 -6.97
CA THR A 185 -11.61 13.34 -5.77
C THR A 185 -10.25 12.94 -5.20
N LEU A 186 -9.95 11.61 -5.18
CA LEU A 186 -8.75 11.08 -4.56
C LEU A 186 -7.46 11.63 -5.16
N VAL A 187 -7.39 11.89 -6.45
CA VAL A 187 -6.21 12.52 -7.08
C VAL A 187 -5.81 13.83 -6.38
N PHE A 188 -6.79 14.64 -5.97
CA PHE A 188 -6.52 15.91 -5.29
C PHE A 188 -6.34 15.74 -3.78
N THR A 189 -7.15 14.91 -3.13
CA THR A 189 -7.00 14.65 -1.68
C THR A 189 -5.69 13.94 -1.38
N ASP A 190 -5.28 12.97 -2.19
CA ASP A 190 -4.00 12.27 -2.03
C ASP A 190 -2.81 13.21 -2.16
N SER A 191 -2.86 14.17 -3.11
CA SER A 191 -1.80 15.17 -3.26
C SER A 191 -1.68 16.05 -2.01
N PHE A 192 -2.80 16.48 -1.42
CA PHE A 192 -2.81 17.25 -0.18
C PHE A 192 -2.30 16.39 1.00
N GLN A 193 -2.75 15.15 1.09
CA GLN A 193 -2.33 14.19 2.12
C GLN A 193 -0.83 13.90 2.03
N THR A 194 -0.31 13.73 0.83
CA THR A 194 1.13 13.52 0.57
C THR A 194 1.95 14.72 1.03
N LEU A 195 1.46 15.94 0.77
CA LEU A 195 2.12 17.16 1.24
C LEU A 195 2.17 17.22 2.78
N CYS A 196 1.05 16.93 3.45
CA CYS A 196 1.00 16.87 4.92
C CYS A 196 1.96 15.82 5.48
N LEU A 197 2.00 14.61 4.87
CA LEU A 197 2.89 13.52 5.27
C LEU A 197 4.36 13.93 5.20
N PHE A 198 4.83 14.44 4.05
CA PHE A 198 6.23 14.83 3.90
C PHE A 198 6.60 16.04 4.76
N THR A 199 5.68 16.99 4.93
CA THR A 199 5.90 18.11 5.84
C THR A 199 6.09 17.60 7.28
N ALA A 200 5.25 16.68 7.74
CA ALA A 200 5.38 16.08 9.06
C ALA A 200 6.71 15.32 9.19
N LEU A 201 7.08 14.50 8.20
CA LEU A 201 8.34 13.74 8.21
C LEU A 201 9.56 14.67 8.33
N VAL A 202 9.62 15.72 7.50
CA VAL A 202 10.73 16.69 7.53
C VAL A 202 10.81 17.42 8.87
N LEU A 203 9.66 17.86 9.41
CA LEU A 203 9.62 18.54 10.72
C LEU A 203 10.07 17.61 11.86
N ILE A 204 9.72 16.32 11.81
CA ILE A 204 10.18 15.35 12.80
C ILE A 204 11.71 15.16 12.66
N ILE A 205 12.25 15.00 11.45
CA ILE A 205 13.70 14.88 11.22
C ILE A 205 14.44 16.11 11.77
N LEU A 206 13.94 17.31 11.49
CA LEU A 206 14.54 18.55 12.00
C LEU A 206 14.49 18.65 13.53
N SER A 207 13.41 18.16 14.16
CA SER A 207 13.31 18.09 15.61
C SER A 207 14.35 17.13 16.20
N VAL A 208 14.53 15.94 15.61
CA VAL A 208 15.55 14.97 16.04
C VAL A 208 16.97 15.52 15.91
N ILE A 209 17.28 16.20 14.80
CA ILE A 209 18.59 16.87 14.58
C ILE A 209 18.83 17.94 15.62
N SER A 210 17.78 18.74 15.95
CA SER A 210 17.84 19.76 17.00
C SER A 210 18.09 19.16 18.40
N ASP A 211 17.41 18.06 18.75
CA ASP A 211 17.59 17.38 20.04
C ASP A 211 18.98 16.72 20.16
N LEU A 212 19.59 16.34 19.02
CA LEU A 212 20.99 15.88 18.97
C LEU A 212 22.00 17.03 19.03
N HIS A 213 21.57 18.28 18.99
CA HIS A 213 22.42 19.48 18.91
C HIS A 213 23.38 19.47 17.71
N LEU A 214 22.96 18.87 16.58
CA LEU A 214 23.75 18.79 15.35
C LEU A 214 23.29 19.84 14.32
N SER A 215 24.22 20.32 13.52
CA SER A 215 23.87 20.97 12.26
C SER A 215 23.45 19.94 11.22
N ILE A 216 22.77 20.34 10.14
CA ILE A 216 22.37 19.44 9.06
C ILE A 216 23.58 18.71 8.44
N GLY A 217 24.71 19.41 8.27
CA GLY A 217 25.93 18.81 7.74
C GLY A 217 26.54 17.75 8.68
N GLU A 218 26.57 18.02 9.97
CA GLU A 218 27.03 17.06 10.99
C GLU A 218 26.11 15.86 11.09
N ALA A 219 24.78 16.06 11.00
CA ALA A 219 23.80 14.97 10.96
C ALA A 219 24.01 14.03 9.77
N ILE A 220 24.27 14.57 8.57
CA ILE A 220 24.59 13.77 7.37
C ILE A 220 25.89 12.97 7.61
N GLY A 221 26.93 13.60 8.17
CA GLY A 221 28.18 12.93 8.51
C GLY A 221 27.98 11.84 9.57
N ALA A 222 27.16 12.09 10.61
CA ALA A 222 26.84 11.13 11.63
C ALA A 222 26.08 9.92 11.09
N ILE A 223 25.10 10.14 10.20
CA ILE A 223 24.40 9.06 9.50
C ILE A 223 25.35 8.23 8.64
N ALA A 224 26.21 8.90 7.83
CA ALA A 224 27.10 8.21 6.91
C ALA A 224 28.13 7.31 7.63
N ASN A 225 28.55 7.68 8.83
CA ASN A 225 29.52 6.93 9.63
C ASN A 225 28.87 5.99 10.69
N ASN A 226 27.55 5.86 10.69
CA ASN A 226 26.85 5.00 11.66
C ASN A 226 26.78 3.56 11.17
N ASP A 227 27.03 2.59 12.05
CA ASP A 227 26.96 1.17 11.71
C ASP A 227 25.57 0.73 11.23
N MET A 228 24.50 1.43 11.67
CA MET A 228 23.13 1.18 11.22
C MET A 228 22.86 1.67 9.79
N SER A 229 23.79 2.36 9.15
CA SER A 229 23.62 2.90 7.78
C SER A 229 24.11 1.97 6.68
N ARG A 230 24.43 0.72 6.99
CA ARG A 230 24.81 -0.27 5.98
C ARG A 230 23.65 -0.53 5.04
N VAL A 231 23.86 -0.29 3.72
CA VAL A 231 22.84 -0.47 2.68
C VAL A 231 22.99 -1.81 1.97
N PHE A 232 24.22 -2.19 1.58
CA PHE A 232 24.45 -3.33 0.71
C PHE A 232 25.02 -4.54 1.45
N VAL A 233 24.44 -5.72 1.19
CA VAL A 233 24.89 -7.02 1.70
C VAL A 233 25.12 -7.96 0.53
N PHE A 234 26.39 -8.23 0.19
CA PHE A 234 26.80 -9.13 -0.88
C PHE A 234 27.56 -10.36 -0.39
N ASP A 235 27.99 -10.34 0.85
CA ASP A 235 28.94 -11.25 1.47
C ASP A 235 28.31 -12.48 2.12
N ASP A 236 27.01 -12.48 2.41
CA ASP A 236 26.29 -13.57 3.06
C ASP A 236 25.13 -14.09 2.22
N TRP A 237 25.34 -15.23 1.56
CA TRP A 237 24.33 -15.91 0.71
C TRP A 237 23.17 -16.52 1.49
N THR A 238 23.35 -16.76 2.78
CA THR A 238 22.32 -17.30 3.66
C THR A 238 21.42 -16.22 4.24
N SER A 239 21.92 -14.99 4.32
CA SER A 239 21.21 -13.85 4.84
C SER A 239 19.90 -13.57 4.08
N PRO A 240 18.80 -13.30 4.80
CA PRO A 240 17.59 -12.79 4.19
C PRO A 240 17.78 -11.39 3.59
N HIS A 241 18.84 -10.67 4.00
CA HIS A 241 19.16 -9.32 3.54
C HIS A 241 20.13 -9.30 2.35
N LEU A 242 20.47 -10.45 1.75
CA LEU A 242 21.31 -10.50 0.56
C LEU A 242 20.75 -9.64 -0.56
N PHE A 243 21.60 -8.81 -1.20
CA PHE A 243 21.21 -7.85 -2.24
C PHE A 243 20.30 -8.45 -3.31
N TRP A 244 20.72 -9.56 -3.92
CA TRP A 244 19.96 -10.15 -5.02
C TRP A 244 18.57 -10.66 -4.60
N LYS A 245 18.44 -11.21 -3.39
CA LYS A 245 17.14 -11.65 -2.86
C LYS A 245 16.21 -10.45 -2.67
N GLN A 246 16.69 -9.40 -2.02
CA GLN A 246 15.90 -8.20 -1.74
C GLN A 246 15.57 -7.41 -3.02
N PHE A 247 16.55 -7.21 -3.89
CA PHE A 247 16.37 -6.51 -5.16
C PHE A 247 15.33 -7.19 -6.05
N LEU A 248 15.47 -8.50 -6.31
CA LEU A 248 14.51 -9.24 -7.12
C LEU A 248 13.14 -9.29 -6.46
N SER A 249 13.06 -9.50 -5.15
CA SER A 249 11.80 -9.42 -4.42
C SER A 249 11.13 -8.06 -4.60
N GLY A 250 11.90 -6.96 -4.52
CA GLY A 250 11.40 -5.62 -4.79
C GLY A 250 10.79 -5.47 -6.18
N VAL A 251 11.46 -5.96 -7.22
CA VAL A 251 10.94 -5.94 -8.60
C VAL A 251 9.55 -6.62 -8.67
N PHE A 252 9.43 -7.84 -8.14
CA PHE A 252 8.18 -8.59 -8.21
C PHE A 252 7.09 -8.03 -7.29
N ILE A 253 7.44 -7.51 -6.11
CA ILE A 253 6.50 -6.85 -5.20
C ILE A 253 5.82 -5.69 -5.92
N VAL A 254 6.57 -4.83 -6.60
CA VAL A 254 5.99 -3.68 -7.33
C VAL A 254 5.16 -4.12 -8.53
N ILE A 255 5.65 -5.08 -9.32
CA ILE A 255 4.85 -5.59 -10.43
C ILE A 255 3.46 -6.02 -9.93
N VAL A 256 3.40 -6.68 -8.78
CA VAL A 256 2.15 -7.20 -8.24
C VAL A 256 1.35 -6.14 -7.50
N MET A 257 1.95 -5.44 -6.53
CA MET A 257 1.25 -4.46 -5.68
C MET A 257 0.95 -3.14 -6.39
N THR A 258 1.50 -2.92 -7.57
CA THR A 258 1.20 -1.75 -8.41
C THR A 258 0.58 -2.18 -9.74
N GLY A 259 1.29 -3.00 -10.51
CA GLY A 259 0.87 -3.35 -11.86
C GLY A 259 -0.34 -4.29 -11.94
N LEU A 260 -0.51 -5.17 -10.95
CA LEU A 260 -1.63 -6.11 -10.86
C LEU A 260 -2.64 -5.74 -9.76
N ASP A 261 -2.51 -4.54 -9.20
CA ASP A 261 -3.39 -3.98 -8.19
C ASP A 261 -4.33 -2.93 -8.81
N GLN A 262 -5.65 -3.18 -8.72
CA GLN A 262 -6.65 -2.28 -9.31
C GLN A 262 -6.62 -0.88 -8.69
N ASP A 263 -6.24 -0.72 -7.41
CA ASP A 263 -6.19 0.57 -6.74
C ASP A 263 -5.13 1.48 -7.39
N MET A 264 -3.91 0.97 -7.54
CA MET A 264 -2.82 1.72 -8.14
C MET A 264 -3.05 1.95 -9.64
N MET A 265 -3.51 0.93 -10.35
CA MET A 265 -3.81 1.04 -11.78
C MET A 265 -5.00 1.95 -12.05
N GLN A 266 -6.03 1.96 -11.21
CA GLN A 266 -7.17 2.85 -11.37
C GLN A 266 -6.76 4.33 -11.29
N LYS A 267 -5.82 4.70 -10.40
CA LYS A 267 -5.23 6.05 -10.34
C LYS A 267 -4.47 6.37 -11.61
N ASN A 268 -3.57 5.51 -12.01
CA ASN A 268 -2.76 5.70 -13.21
C ASN A 268 -3.60 5.80 -14.50
N LEU A 269 -4.66 4.98 -14.62
CA LEU A 269 -5.62 5.02 -15.73
C LEU A 269 -6.53 6.29 -15.74
N THR A 270 -6.42 7.19 -14.75
CA THR A 270 -7.03 8.51 -14.79
C THR A 270 -6.27 9.50 -15.67
N CYS A 271 -5.02 9.22 -16.00
CA CYS A 271 -4.21 10.02 -16.92
C CYS A 271 -4.82 10.02 -18.34
N ARG A 272 -4.66 11.15 -19.03
CA ARG A 272 -5.29 11.34 -20.34
C ARG A 272 -4.73 10.42 -21.44
N THR A 273 -3.42 10.22 -21.42
CA THR A 273 -2.71 9.46 -22.46
C THR A 273 -1.81 8.40 -21.83
N LEU A 274 -1.47 7.37 -22.61
CA LEU A 274 -0.47 6.37 -22.18
C LEU A 274 0.86 7.03 -21.80
N HIS A 275 1.28 8.04 -22.56
CA HIS A 275 2.54 8.74 -22.28
C HIS A 275 2.51 9.48 -20.93
N ASP A 276 1.38 10.12 -20.58
CA ASP A 276 1.20 10.74 -19.27
C ASP A 276 1.20 9.69 -18.15
N ALA A 277 0.56 8.55 -18.38
CA ALA A 277 0.55 7.43 -17.43
C ALA A 277 1.94 6.82 -17.23
N GLN A 278 2.75 6.74 -18.28
CA GLN A 278 4.14 6.30 -18.19
C GLN A 278 5.00 7.31 -17.44
N LYS A 279 4.83 8.62 -17.70
CA LYS A 279 5.50 9.68 -16.92
C LYS A 279 5.14 9.62 -15.45
N ASP A 280 3.85 9.46 -15.13
CA ASP A 280 3.37 9.26 -13.78
C ASP A 280 4.09 8.07 -13.12
N MET A 281 4.04 6.89 -13.71
CA MET A 281 4.60 5.67 -13.15
C MET A 281 6.12 5.75 -12.95
N CYS A 282 6.86 6.29 -13.92
CA CYS A 282 8.30 6.46 -13.81
C CYS A 282 8.68 7.49 -12.74
N SER A 283 7.98 8.63 -12.68
CA SER A 283 8.23 9.68 -11.69
C SER A 283 7.92 9.19 -10.28
N TYR A 284 6.79 8.49 -10.10
CA TYR A 284 6.41 7.84 -8.85
C TYR A 284 7.48 6.84 -8.41
N GLY A 285 7.95 5.96 -9.32
CA GLY A 285 8.96 4.95 -9.01
C GLY A 285 10.29 5.54 -8.56
N VAL A 286 10.75 6.59 -9.22
CA VAL A 286 11.99 7.28 -8.86
C VAL A 286 11.84 8.06 -7.54
N ALA A 287 10.70 8.74 -7.33
CA ALA A 287 10.46 9.52 -6.11
C ALA A 287 10.28 8.64 -4.86
N PHE A 288 9.91 7.37 -5.01
CA PHE A 288 9.69 6.46 -3.89
C PHE A 288 11.00 6.10 -3.17
N LEU A 289 12.14 6.05 -3.87
CA LEU A 289 13.45 5.76 -3.26
C LEU A 289 13.89 6.86 -2.28
N PRO A 290 13.97 8.15 -2.64
CA PRO A 290 14.33 9.20 -1.69
C PRO A 290 13.30 9.33 -0.54
N ALA A 291 12.02 9.03 -0.77
CA ALA A 291 11.02 9.02 0.29
C ALA A 291 11.37 7.98 1.37
N ASN A 292 11.69 6.74 0.97
CA ASN A 292 12.09 5.70 1.93
C ASN A 292 13.47 5.98 2.57
N LEU A 293 14.38 6.61 1.83
CA LEU A 293 15.66 7.06 2.38
C LEU A 293 15.43 8.03 3.55
N LEU A 294 14.51 8.99 3.44
CA LEU A 294 14.17 9.91 4.53
C LEU A 294 13.63 9.17 5.78
N PHE A 295 12.80 8.14 5.61
CA PHE A 295 12.33 7.34 6.74
C PHE A 295 13.46 6.55 7.40
N LEU A 296 14.36 5.96 6.63
CA LEU A 296 15.50 5.21 7.16
C LEU A 296 16.52 6.13 7.85
N THR A 297 16.78 7.31 7.27
CA THR A 297 17.66 8.31 7.94
C THR A 297 17.05 8.78 9.26
N LEU A 298 15.72 8.98 9.32
CA LEU A 298 15.03 9.22 10.58
C LEU A 298 15.28 8.08 11.57
N GLY A 299 15.21 6.82 11.13
CA GLY A 299 15.50 5.66 11.95
C GLY A 299 16.90 5.69 12.55
N VAL A 300 17.93 5.93 11.74
CA VAL A 300 19.33 6.05 12.21
C VAL A 300 19.48 7.17 13.24
N LEU A 301 18.92 8.34 12.99
CA LEU A 301 18.97 9.46 13.94
C LEU A 301 18.27 9.13 15.26
N LEU A 302 17.14 8.43 15.23
CA LEU A 302 16.44 8.01 16.43
C LEU A 302 17.21 6.99 17.25
N THR A 303 17.97 6.08 16.64
CA THR A 303 18.85 5.14 17.37
C THR A 303 19.97 5.84 18.11
N MET A 304 20.42 7.00 17.63
CA MET A 304 21.42 7.81 18.32
C MET A 304 20.89 8.46 19.61
N ILE A 305 19.57 8.70 19.70
CA ILE A 305 18.93 9.28 20.91
C ILE A 305 18.49 8.17 21.87
N LEU A 306 17.82 7.13 21.34
CA LEU A 306 17.09 6.16 22.15
C LEU A 306 17.86 4.85 22.36
N GLY A 307 18.98 4.65 21.62
CA GLY A 307 19.70 3.38 21.60
C GLY A 307 19.04 2.33 20.70
N THR A 308 19.51 1.08 20.81
CA THR A 308 19.15 -0.02 19.91
C THR A 308 18.37 -1.15 20.58
N GLU A 309 18.05 -1.04 21.87
CA GLU A 309 17.45 -2.12 22.67
C GLU A 309 15.92 -2.11 22.71
N MET A 310 15.26 -1.60 21.67
CA MET A 310 13.80 -1.52 21.62
C MET A 310 13.22 -2.17 20.37
N LYS A 311 11.89 -2.37 20.35
CA LYS A 311 11.19 -2.86 19.17
C LYS A 311 11.11 -1.75 18.12
N GLY A 312 11.30 -2.12 16.84
CA GLY A 312 11.31 -1.17 15.75
C GLY A 312 10.04 -0.33 15.66
N ASP A 313 8.86 -0.94 15.78
CA ASP A 313 7.57 -0.25 15.71
C ASP A 313 7.33 0.75 16.88
N GLU A 314 8.12 0.66 17.95
CA GLU A 314 8.04 1.55 19.11
C GLU A 314 9.02 2.74 19.03
N LEU A 315 10.03 2.69 18.14
CA LEU A 315 11.13 3.66 18.09
C LEU A 315 10.63 5.11 17.90
N LEU A 316 9.87 5.37 16.86
CA LEU A 316 9.34 6.71 16.56
C LEU A 316 8.32 7.15 17.60
N THR A 317 7.43 6.26 18.04
CA THR A 317 6.38 6.58 19.01
C THR A 317 6.96 6.94 20.38
N THR A 318 8.00 6.22 20.82
CA THR A 318 8.72 6.50 22.06
C THR A 318 9.41 7.87 22.01
N TYR A 319 10.05 8.20 20.90
CA TYR A 319 10.64 9.53 20.71
C TYR A 319 9.58 10.64 20.81
N VAL A 320 8.47 10.50 20.09
CA VAL A 320 7.38 11.50 20.10
C VAL A 320 6.80 11.74 21.49
N GLN A 321 6.75 10.68 22.34
CA GLN A 321 6.26 10.80 23.72
C GLN A 321 7.25 11.47 24.67
N ASN A 322 8.55 11.24 24.49
CA ASN A 322 9.60 11.64 25.42
C ASN A 322 10.36 12.92 25.01
N ALA A 323 10.15 13.43 23.79
CA ALA A 323 10.85 14.60 23.28
C ALA A 323 10.54 15.89 24.10
N THR A 324 11.48 16.81 24.14
CA THR A 324 11.41 18.07 24.88
C THR A 324 10.17 18.91 24.48
N ASN A 325 9.83 18.89 23.18
CA ASN A 325 8.63 19.57 22.63
C ASN A 325 7.51 18.56 22.30
N SER A 326 7.27 17.58 23.16
CA SER A 326 6.38 16.45 22.91
C SER A 326 4.98 16.82 22.40
N HIS A 327 4.41 17.95 22.84
CA HIS A 327 3.07 18.37 22.40
C HIS A 327 3.00 18.77 20.92
N ILE A 328 3.96 19.58 20.45
CA ILE A 328 4.05 20.00 19.04
C ILE A 328 4.41 18.80 18.19
N LEU A 329 5.34 17.98 18.63
CA LEU A 329 5.80 16.80 17.92
C LEU A 329 4.70 15.74 17.81
N MET A 330 3.90 15.53 18.87
CA MET A 330 2.72 14.67 18.86
C MET A 330 1.69 15.15 17.82
N LEU A 331 1.45 16.46 17.72
CA LEU A 331 0.55 17.04 16.73
C LEU A 331 1.06 16.78 15.29
N ILE A 332 2.33 17.07 15.04
CA ILE A 332 2.97 16.85 13.74
C ILE A 332 2.94 15.35 13.36
N PHE A 333 3.29 14.47 14.28
CA PHE A 333 3.24 13.03 14.12
C PHE A 333 1.83 12.54 13.82
N THR A 334 0.83 12.99 14.60
CA THR A 334 -0.56 12.61 14.39
C THR A 334 -1.06 13.06 13.02
N LEU A 335 -0.74 14.27 12.59
CA LEU A 335 -1.11 14.77 11.26
C LEU A 335 -0.45 13.92 10.16
N GLY A 336 0.83 13.60 10.29
CA GLY A 336 1.58 12.77 9.32
C GLY A 336 1.00 11.36 9.19
N ILE A 337 0.76 10.68 10.32
CA ILE A 337 0.24 9.31 10.31
C ILE A 337 -1.22 9.23 9.85
N VAL A 338 -2.04 10.23 10.20
CA VAL A 338 -3.41 10.36 9.71
C VAL A 338 -3.39 10.55 8.19
N ALA A 339 -2.60 11.51 7.69
CA ALA A 339 -2.51 11.78 6.25
C ALA A 339 -2.07 10.53 5.47
N ALA A 340 -1.00 9.85 5.91
CA ALA A 340 -0.50 8.62 5.30
C ALA A 340 -1.53 7.49 5.27
N SER A 341 -2.23 7.28 6.39
CA SER A 341 -3.16 6.16 6.54
C SER A 341 -4.46 6.38 5.79
N PHE A 342 -4.98 7.60 5.80
CA PHE A 342 -6.25 7.92 5.11
C PHE A 342 -6.10 7.85 3.60
N SER A 343 -5.00 8.35 3.02
CA SER A 343 -4.70 8.23 1.59
C SER A 343 -4.63 6.76 1.12
N SER A 344 -4.13 5.86 1.96
CA SER A 344 -4.12 4.43 1.63
C SER A 344 -5.49 3.78 1.76
N ALA A 345 -6.29 4.16 2.78
CA ALA A 345 -7.57 3.52 3.07
C ALA A 345 -8.70 3.98 2.15
N ASP A 346 -8.78 5.27 1.82
CA ASP A 346 -9.82 5.82 0.95
C ASP A 346 -9.67 5.31 -0.49
N SER A 347 -8.43 5.20 -0.96
CA SER A 347 -8.09 4.58 -2.23
C SER A 347 -8.48 3.11 -2.27
N ALA A 348 -8.14 2.34 -1.22
CA ALA A 348 -8.51 0.93 -1.12
C ALA A 348 -10.04 0.75 -1.15
N LEU A 349 -10.81 1.51 -0.37
CA LEU A 349 -12.27 1.42 -0.33
C LEU A 349 -12.90 1.78 -1.68
N THR A 350 -12.35 2.76 -2.38
CA THR A 350 -12.82 3.16 -3.71
C THR A 350 -12.55 2.08 -4.75
N SER A 351 -11.35 1.49 -4.76
CA SER A 351 -10.97 0.43 -5.69
C SER A 351 -11.69 -0.89 -5.41
N LEU A 352 -11.90 -1.26 -4.14
CA LEU A 352 -12.72 -2.40 -3.75
C LEU A 352 -14.16 -2.24 -4.24
N THR A 353 -14.74 -1.04 -4.08
CA THR A 353 -16.08 -0.72 -4.59
C THR A 353 -16.14 -0.83 -6.11
N THR A 354 -15.13 -0.29 -6.80
CA THR A 354 -15.02 -0.36 -8.26
C THR A 354 -14.94 -1.79 -8.75
N CYS A 355 -14.01 -2.58 -8.22
CA CYS A 355 -13.81 -3.98 -8.60
C CYS A 355 -15.08 -4.81 -8.35
N TYR A 356 -15.72 -4.63 -7.20
CA TYR A 356 -16.95 -5.39 -6.91
C TYR A 356 -18.11 -5.01 -7.85
N CYS A 357 -18.32 -3.73 -8.14
CA CYS A 357 -19.37 -3.28 -9.06
C CYS A 357 -19.10 -3.68 -10.52
N VAL A 358 -17.86 -3.51 -10.97
CA VAL A 358 -17.46 -3.72 -12.38
C VAL A 358 -17.22 -5.20 -12.66
N ASP A 359 -16.42 -5.88 -11.81
CA ASP A 359 -15.90 -7.21 -12.12
C ASP A 359 -16.79 -8.33 -11.60
N ILE A 360 -17.36 -8.17 -10.39
CA ILE A 360 -18.19 -9.21 -9.76
C ILE A 360 -19.64 -9.08 -10.17
N LEU A 361 -20.25 -7.89 -9.94
CA LEU A 361 -21.67 -7.65 -10.23
C LEU A 361 -21.94 -7.30 -11.70
N ARG A 362 -20.93 -6.83 -12.44
CA ARG A 362 -21.01 -6.42 -13.86
C ARG A 362 -22.11 -5.40 -14.13
N ARG A 363 -22.29 -4.45 -13.20
CA ARG A 363 -23.28 -3.37 -13.29
C ARG A 363 -22.66 -2.01 -13.00
N PRO A 364 -21.71 -1.54 -13.84
CA PRO A 364 -20.98 -0.29 -13.59
C PRO A 364 -21.89 0.94 -13.67
N ASP A 365 -23.02 0.86 -14.40
CA ASP A 365 -23.89 2.01 -14.67
C ASP A 365 -24.82 2.37 -13.52
N SER A 366 -25.03 1.46 -12.55
CA SER A 366 -25.98 1.65 -11.44
C SER A 366 -25.36 2.44 -10.28
N GLU A 367 -25.64 3.74 -10.22
CA GLU A 367 -25.18 4.60 -9.13
C GLU A 367 -25.75 4.18 -7.76
N ARG A 368 -27.01 3.73 -7.71
CA ARG A 368 -27.64 3.25 -6.48
C ARG A 368 -26.92 2.01 -5.94
N LEU A 369 -26.55 1.08 -6.84
CA LEU A 369 -25.81 -0.12 -6.48
C LEU A 369 -24.41 0.24 -5.97
N ARG A 370 -23.68 1.10 -6.67
CA ARG A 370 -22.37 1.59 -6.26
C ARG A 370 -22.38 2.18 -4.85
N LYS A 371 -23.36 3.05 -4.54
CA LYS A 371 -23.50 3.65 -3.21
C LYS A 371 -23.71 2.59 -2.12
N ARG A 372 -24.55 1.57 -2.37
CA ARG A 372 -24.77 0.47 -1.43
C ARG A 372 -23.52 -0.40 -1.24
N VAL A 373 -22.87 -0.76 -2.36
CA VAL A 373 -21.60 -1.53 -2.32
C VAL A 373 -20.54 -0.79 -1.54
N HIS A 374 -20.40 0.53 -1.73
CA HIS A 374 -19.42 1.33 -1.00
C HIS A 374 -19.65 1.28 0.53
N ILE A 375 -20.89 1.33 0.99
CA ILE A 375 -21.23 1.16 2.41
C ILE A 375 -20.87 -0.26 2.89
N VAL A 376 -21.19 -1.29 2.11
CA VAL A 376 -20.86 -2.68 2.47
C VAL A 376 -19.34 -2.86 2.57
N MET A 377 -18.56 -2.31 1.64
CA MET A 377 -17.10 -2.36 1.70
C MET A 377 -16.55 -1.65 2.94
N CYS A 378 -17.11 -0.51 3.33
CA CYS A 378 -16.75 0.18 4.57
C CYS A 378 -17.06 -0.67 5.82
N LEU A 379 -18.20 -1.32 5.87
CA LEU A 379 -18.56 -2.22 7.00
C LEU A 379 -17.64 -3.45 7.06
N CYS A 380 -17.36 -4.08 5.93
CA CYS A 380 -16.38 -5.16 5.85
C CYS A 380 -15.00 -4.70 6.31
N PHE A 381 -14.58 -3.50 5.93
CA PHE A 381 -13.29 -2.94 6.32
C PHE A 381 -13.18 -2.76 7.83
N VAL A 382 -14.22 -2.21 8.48
CA VAL A 382 -14.30 -2.14 9.95
C VAL A 382 -14.15 -3.52 10.57
N LEU A 383 -14.89 -4.53 10.05
CA LEU A 383 -14.83 -5.90 10.55
C LEU A 383 -13.40 -6.47 10.44
N PHE A 384 -12.73 -6.29 9.29
CA PHE A 384 -11.35 -6.79 9.09
C PHE A 384 -10.35 -6.12 10.04
N ILE A 385 -10.48 -4.81 10.30
CA ILE A 385 -9.64 -4.10 11.26
C ILE A 385 -9.84 -4.66 12.67
N LEU A 386 -11.09 -4.90 13.08
CA LEU A 386 -11.41 -5.46 14.40
C LEU A 386 -10.90 -6.89 14.54
N LEU A 387 -11.04 -7.73 13.49
CA LEU A 387 -10.51 -9.09 13.49
C LEU A 387 -8.98 -9.09 13.59
N PHE A 388 -8.30 -8.22 12.86
CA PHE A 388 -6.84 -8.13 12.90
C PHE A 388 -6.33 -7.79 14.30
N ARG A 389 -7.01 -6.96 15.05
CA ARG A 389 -6.66 -6.64 16.44
C ARG A 389 -6.53 -7.88 17.34
N TYR A 390 -7.37 -8.91 17.12
CA TYR A 390 -7.34 -10.12 17.94
C TYR A 390 -6.34 -11.18 17.48
N THR A 391 -5.88 -11.11 16.23
CA THR A 391 -5.05 -12.15 15.61
C THR A 391 -3.58 -11.79 15.48
N ASN A 392 -3.23 -10.50 15.54
CA ASN A 392 -1.87 -10.05 15.26
C ASN A 392 -0.93 -10.20 16.45
N SER A 393 0.19 -10.91 16.23
CA SER A 393 1.31 -11.08 17.16
C SER A 393 2.68 -10.77 16.53
N THR A 394 2.72 -10.35 15.26
CA THR A 394 3.94 -10.11 14.47
C THR A 394 4.15 -8.63 14.21
N SER A 395 5.35 -8.26 13.74
CA SER A 395 5.62 -6.93 13.18
C SER A 395 4.60 -6.57 12.11
N LEU A 396 4.14 -5.33 12.10
CA LEU A 396 3.08 -4.86 11.19
C LEU A 396 3.51 -4.94 9.72
N ILE A 397 4.75 -4.60 9.42
CA ILE A 397 5.27 -4.64 8.06
C ILE A 397 5.42 -6.08 7.56
N ASP A 398 5.89 -6.98 8.42
CA ASP A 398 6.01 -8.40 8.07
C ASP A 398 4.64 -9.04 7.84
N ALA A 399 3.65 -8.70 8.65
CA ALA A 399 2.28 -9.16 8.45
C ALA A 399 1.73 -8.76 7.06
N ILE A 400 2.03 -7.53 6.59
CA ILE A 400 1.63 -7.09 5.25
C ILE A 400 2.32 -7.93 4.17
N TYR A 401 3.63 -8.12 4.24
CA TYR A 401 4.35 -8.85 3.21
C TYR A 401 4.02 -10.36 3.20
N ILE A 402 3.75 -10.94 4.36
CA ILE A 402 3.24 -12.32 4.45
C ILE A 402 1.87 -12.42 3.74
N LEU A 403 0.94 -11.52 4.06
CA LEU A 403 -0.38 -11.49 3.41
C LEU A 403 -0.25 -11.30 1.89
N VAL A 404 0.62 -10.39 1.45
CA VAL A 404 0.92 -10.15 0.04
C VAL A 404 1.47 -11.41 -0.62
N GLY A 405 2.44 -12.08 0.00
CA GLY A 405 3.05 -13.30 -0.52
C GLY A 405 2.03 -14.40 -0.80
N TYR A 406 1.06 -14.60 0.09
CA TYR A 406 0.03 -15.64 -0.08
C TYR A 406 -1.12 -15.21 -0.98
N THR A 407 -1.54 -13.96 -0.95
CA THR A 407 -2.78 -13.53 -1.63
C THR A 407 -2.55 -12.96 -3.03
N TYR A 408 -1.41 -12.30 -3.29
CA TYR A 408 -1.07 -11.78 -4.61
C TYR A 408 -0.29 -12.76 -5.50
N GLY A 409 0.29 -13.82 -4.94
CA GLY A 409 0.99 -14.84 -5.73
C GLY A 409 0.15 -15.44 -6.87
N PRO A 410 -1.12 -15.84 -6.61
CA PRO A 410 -2.01 -16.30 -7.66
C PRO A 410 -2.26 -15.28 -8.77
N LEU A 411 -2.34 -13.99 -8.45
CA LEU A 411 -2.46 -12.91 -9.44
C LEU A 411 -1.20 -12.82 -10.32
N LEU A 412 -0.01 -12.89 -9.69
CA LEU A 412 1.25 -12.94 -10.43
C LEU A 412 1.28 -14.09 -11.41
N GLY A 413 0.88 -15.31 -10.98
CA GLY A 413 0.84 -16.49 -11.82
C GLY A 413 -0.16 -16.37 -12.98
N LEU A 414 -1.38 -15.85 -12.72
CA LEU A 414 -2.42 -15.63 -13.74
C LEU A 414 -1.96 -14.65 -14.82
N PHE A 415 -1.45 -13.48 -14.41
CA PHE A 415 -1.01 -12.46 -15.36
C PHE A 415 0.25 -12.91 -16.12
N SER A 416 1.22 -13.51 -15.44
CA SER A 416 2.41 -14.04 -16.09
C SER A 416 2.05 -15.13 -17.11
N PHE A 417 1.13 -16.04 -16.77
CA PHE A 417 0.67 -17.05 -17.72
C PHE A 417 0.00 -16.41 -18.94
N GLY A 418 -0.86 -15.41 -18.72
CA GLY A 418 -1.53 -14.69 -19.81
C GLY A 418 -0.57 -13.92 -20.72
N LEU A 419 0.48 -13.31 -20.16
CA LEU A 419 1.45 -12.51 -20.89
C LEU A 419 2.50 -13.36 -21.64
N PHE A 420 3.04 -14.37 -20.97
CA PHE A 420 4.20 -15.10 -21.49
C PHE A 420 3.85 -16.38 -22.25
N THR A 421 2.60 -16.85 -22.23
CA THR A 421 2.19 -18.03 -22.95
C THR A 421 1.10 -17.73 -23.97
N ARG A 422 1.04 -18.53 -25.06
CA ARG A 422 -0.08 -18.54 -26.01
C ARG A 422 -1.09 -19.67 -25.73
N ARG A 423 -0.90 -20.43 -24.63
CA ARG A 423 -1.75 -21.54 -24.26
C ARG A 423 -3.05 -21.08 -23.63
N GLN A 424 -4.10 -21.89 -23.71
CA GLN A 424 -5.35 -21.69 -22.98
C GLN A 424 -5.40 -22.65 -21.80
N PRO A 425 -5.52 -22.16 -20.55
CA PRO A 425 -5.70 -23.01 -19.40
C PRO A 425 -7.13 -23.57 -19.39
N ASN A 426 -7.34 -24.69 -18.70
CA ASN A 426 -8.69 -25.13 -18.42
C ASN A 426 -9.33 -24.16 -17.39
N ASP A 427 -10.16 -23.23 -17.89
CA ASP A 427 -10.77 -22.17 -17.07
C ASP A 427 -11.56 -22.72 -15.87
N ARG A 428 -12.04 -23.98 -15.91
CA ARG A 428 -12.72 -24.63 -14.79
C ARG A 428 -11.78 -24.96 -13.64
N LEU A 429 -10.51 -25.25 -13.93
CA LEU A 429 -9.49 -25.63 -12.95
C LEU A 429 -8.77 -24.42 -12.34
N VAL A 430 -8.81 -23.26 -13.00
CA VAL A 430 -8.09 -22.05 -12.57
C VAL A 430 -8.39 -21.65 -11.11
N PRO A 431 -9.64 -21.63 -10.63
CA PRO A 431 -9.91 -21.28 -9.22
C PRO A 431 -9.22 -22.23 -8.24
N TYR A 432 -9.22 -23.55 -8.56
CA TYR A 432 -8.60 -24.57 -7.71
C TYR A 432 -7.08 -24.45 -7.68
N VAL A 433 -6.45 -24.18 -8.83
CA VAL A 433 -5.00 -23.93 -8.91
C VAL A 433 -4.63 -22.70 -8.08
N CYS A 434 -5.39 -21.62 -8.20
CA CYS A 434 -5.14 -20.38 -7.47
C CYS A 434 -5.34 -20.52 -5.94
N ILE A 435 -6.22 -21.40 -5.49
CA ILE A 435 -6.40 -21.70 -4.05
C ILE A 435 -5.33 -22.69 -3.57
N ALA A 436 -4.99 -23.71 -4.36
CA ALA A 436 -4.01 -24.72 -3.98
C ALA A 436 -2.59 -24.12 -3.83
N SER A 437 -2.23 -23.17 -4.69
CA SER A 437 -0.88 -22.58 -4.70
C SER A 437 -0.47 -21.95 -3.37
N PRO A 438 -1.23 -21.03 -2.75
CA PRO A 438 -0.89 -20.48 -1.43
C PRO A 438 -0.92 -21.54 -0.33
N VAL A 439 -1.78 -22.56 -0.42
CA VAL A 439 -1.81 -23.66 0.56
C VAL A 439 -0.53 -24.49 0.48
N ILE A 440 -0.07 -24.81 -0.75
CA ILE A 440 1.19 -25.51 -0.96
C ILE A 440 2.36 -24.66 -0.49
N CYS A 441 2.36 -23.35 -0.79
CA CYS A 441 3.39 -22.43 -0.27
C CYS A 441 3.46 -22.41 1.24
N PHE A 442 2.30 -22.40 1.91
CA PHE A 442 2.24 -22.43 3.37
C PHE A 442 2.85 -23.74 3.91
N ALA A 443 2.45 -24.88 3.34
CA ALA A 443 3.00 -26.18 3.72
C ALA A 443 4.52 -26.25 3.49
N LEU A 444 5.01 -25.78 2.34
CA LEU A 444 6.44 -25.70 2.05
C LEU A 444 7.19 -24.82 3.03
N ASN A 445 6.65 -23.64 3.38
CA ASN A 445 7.27 -22.74 4.34
C ASN A 445 7.39 -23.38 5.73
N VAL A 446 6.35 -24.09 6.19
CA VAL A 446 6.38 -24.83 7.47
C VAL A 446 7.41 -25.96 7.44
N ILE A 447 7.47 -26.74 6.34
CA ILE A 447 8.40 -27.85 6.18
C ILE A 447 9.85 -27.36 6.15
N VAL A 448 10.13 -26.34 5.31
CA VAL A 448 11.47 -25.78 5.12
C VAL A 448 11.96 -25.15 6.42
N LYS A 449 11.09 -24.43 7.13
CA LYS A 449 11.43 -23.88 8.45
C LYS A 449 11.79 -24.97 9.46
N ARG A 450 11.05 -26.07 9.44
CA ARG A 450 11.27 -27.17 10.41
C ARG A 450 12.55 -28.00 10.14
N TYR A 451 12.90 -28.22 8.86
CA TYR A 451 14.00 -29.12 8.49
C TYR A 451 15.30 -28.42 8.10
N LEU A 452 15.21 -27.18 7.60
CA LEU A 452 16.35 -26.40 7.10
C LEU A 452 16.60 -25.12 7.89
N ASP A 453 15.79 -24.84 8.92
CA ASP A 453 15.80 -23.60 9.71
C ASP A 453 15.76 -22.31 8.85
N TYR A 454 15.14 -22.43 7.68
CA TYR A 454 14.99 -21.33 6.74
C TYR A 454 13.52 -20.91 6.64
N SER A 455 13.23 -19.63 6.88
CA SER A 455 11.92 -19.04 6.65
C SER A 455 11.93 -18.21 5.37
N PHE A 456 10.99 -18.49 4.48
CA PHE A 456 10.82 -17.66 3.29
C PHE A 456 10.44 -16.24 3.71
N GLY A 457 11.13 -15.26 3.13
CA GLY A 457 10.83 -13.84 3.25
C GLY A 457 9.94 -13.35 2.10
N TYR A 458 10.32 -12.23 1.51
CA TYR A 458 9.58 -11.60 0.40
C TYR A 458 9.57 -12.43 -0.89
N GLU A 459 10.50 -13.36 -1.05
CA GLU A 459 10.57 -14.32 -2.17
C GLU A 459 9.41 -15.32 -2.21
N LEU A 460 8.65 -15.47 -1.11
CA LEU A 460 7.46 -16.32 -1.07
C LEU A 460 6.42 -15.94 -2.14
N LEU A 461 6.33 -14.66 -2.46
CA LEU A 461 5.47 -14.15 -3.53
C LEU A 461 5.85 -14.76 -4.89
N MET A 462 7.15 -14.82 -5.20
CA MET A 462 7.64 -15.40 -6.46
C MET A 462 7.38 -16.90 -6.52
N LEU A 463 7.63 -17.61 -5.43
CA LEU A 463 7.35 -19.04 -5.32
C LEU A 463 5.87 -19.36 -5.56
N ASN A 464 4.98 -18.61 -4.92
CA ASN A 464 3.52 -18.77 -5.07
C ASN A 464 3.07 -18.46 -6.50
N GLY A 465 3.60 -17.38 -7.10
CA GLY A 465 3.35 -17.05 -8.51
C GLY A 465 3.83 -18.14 -9.46
N LEU A 466 5.00 -18.71 -9.22
CA LEU A 466 5.56 -19.81 -10.01
C LEU A 466 4.71 -21.07 -9.89
N LEU A 467 4.28 -21.45 -8.69
CA LEU A 467 3.39 -22.60 -8.48
C LEU A 467 2.05 -22.43 -9.21
N THR A 468 1.48 -21.22 -9.14
CA THR A 468 0.25 -20.91 -9.87
C THR A 468 0.49 -21.01 -11.38
N PHE A 469 1.57 -20.43 -11.90
CA PHE A 469 1.94 -20.51 -13.31
C PHE A 469 2.11 -21.97 -13.77
N ALA A 470 2.85 -22.77 -13.00
CA ALA A 470 3.07 -24.18 -13.30
C ALA A 470 1.77 -25.00 -13.30
N GLY A 471 0.89 -24.77 -12.30
CA GLY A 471 -0.41 -25.41 -12.25
C GLY A 471 -1.30 -25.06 -13.46
N LEU A 472 -1.30 -23.80 -13.88
CA LEU A 472 -2.00 -23.36 -15.10
C LEU A 472 -1.38 -23.98 -16.36
N PHE A 473 -0.06 -24.07 -16.42
CA PHE A 473 0.64 -24.69 -17.54
C PHE A 473 0.33 -26.17 -17.68
N LEU A 474 0.30 -26.92 -16.59
CA LEU A 474 -0.08 -28.36 -16.57
C LEU A 474 -1.55 -28.55 -16.95
N SER A 475 -2.43 -27.64 -16.58
CA SER A 475 -3.85 -27.69 -16.94
C SER A 475 -4.16 -27.19 -18.36
N SER A 476 -3.16 -26.64 -19.08
CA SER A 476 -3.35 -26.01 -20.38
C SER A 476 -3.22 -27.02 -21.53
N MET A 477 -4.12 -26.84 -22.51
CA MET A 477 -3.99 -27.51 -23.81
C MET A 477 -3.24 -26.60 -24.79
N ARG A 478 -2.43 -27.19 -25.70
CA ARG A 478 -1.92 -26.43 -26.84
C ARG A 478 -3.10 -26.07 -27.73
N VAL A 479 -3.26 -24.82 -28.03
CA VAL A 479 -4.22 -24.34 -29.05
C VAL A 479 -3.64 -24.74 -30.40
N THR A 480 -4.09 -25.90 -30.92
CA THR A 480 -3.85 -26.33 -32.31
C THR A 480 -4.96 -25.73 -33.15
N GLY A 481 -4.71 -24.61 -33.84
CA GLY A 481 -5.63 -24.05 -34.81
C GLY A 481 -5.69 -22.53 -34.81
N ASP A 482 -5.48 -21.97 -35.97
CA ASP A 482 -5.72 -20.63 -36.48
C ASP A 482 -6.40 -19.59 -35.56
N THR A 483 -5.60 -18.84 -34.84
CA THR A 483 -5.99 -17.56 -34.24
C THR A 483 -5.38 -16.36 -35.01
N ASN A 484 -5.13 -16.53 -36.30
CA ASN A 484 -4.67 -15.43 -37.17
C ASN A 484 -5.73 -14.34 -37.46
N SER A 485 -6.99 -14.54 -37.04
CA SER A 485 -8.05 -13.53 -37.27
C SER A 485 -8.07 -12.40 -36.24
N LEU A 486 -7.56 -12.61 -35.02
CA LEU A 486 -7.57 -11.56 -33.98
C LEU A 486 -6.30 -10.69 -33.94
N GLN A 487 -5.28 -11.03 -34.73
CA GLN A 487 -4.05 -10.24 -34.84
C GLN A 487 -3.99 -9.34 -36.09
N LYS A 488 -4.95 -9.43 -37.03
CA LYS A 488 -4.98 -8.58 -38.22
C LYS A 488 -5.71 -7.26 -38.01
N ASP A 489 -6.54 -7.14 -36.97
CA ASP A 489 -7.32 -5.93 -36.65
C ASP A 489 -6.85 -5.23 -35.35
N ALA A 490 -5.62 -5.46 -34.91
CA ALA A 490 -5.05 -4.85 -33.70
C ALA A 490 -3.73 -4.12 -34.00
#